data_d8870679b2f85f20670d5935a6630f83
#
_entry.id   d8870679b2f85f20670d5935a6630f83
#
_cell.length_a   1.000
_cell.length_b   1.000
_cell.length_c   1.000
_cell.angle_alpha   90.00
_cell.angle_beta   90.00
_cell.angle_gamma   90.00
#
_symmetry.space_group_name_H-M   'P 1'
#
loop_
_entity.id
_entity.type
_entity.pdbx_description
1 polymer ?
#
loop_
_entity_poly.entity_id
_entity_poly.type
_entity_poly.pdbx_seq_one_letter_code
_entity_poly.pdbx_strand_id
1 'polypeptide(L)'
;MKNISLSILAALLVYLLLWPVPTDPVSWEAPQNQGYIGDFAQNNLLSQIEIIELSDTHGPEGLALLNGDIYTATREGWILKYNEASGQITKMANTQGSPLGLVFDANGNLLIADAYKGILSMSPEGDLSLLTNSMDGVPIVYADDLDVTEDGKIYFSDASTKFGAQSNGGTYAASLLDIAEHGGHGRLLVYDPADQSTKLVMDGLNFANGVATAADGSFVLVNETGTYRIQKYWLKGDKAGTAEVLIDNLPGFPDNIVRGRDGRFWVGLVSPRSQPLDDLSSSPMLRKMVQRLPQFMQLKAEAYSHVFAMDAEGNVLSSLQDPNGIHHTNTGALETDNWLYISSLHADNLARISKETIGIQ
;
A
#
# COMPACT_ATOMS: atom_id res chain seq x y z
N MET A 1 34.11 -39.20 7.98
CA MET A 1 33.84 -37.86 7.44
C MET A 1 32.87 -37.86 6.25
N LYS A 2 33.09 -38.63 5.15
CA LYS A 2 32.18 -38.67 3.99
C LYS A 2 30.72 -39.02 4.32
N ASN A 3 30.46 -39.97 5.20
CA ASN A 3 29.10 -40.40 5.58
C ASN A 3 28.35 -39.34 6.41
N ILE A 4 29.07 -38.60 7.27
CA ILE A 4 28.49 -37.51 8.08
C ILE A 4 28.10 -36.36 7.14
N SER A 5 28.92 -36.00 6.17
CA SER A 5 28.59 -34.94 5.19
C SER A 5 27.40 -35.32 4.34
N LEU A 6 27.23 -36.58 3.93
CA LEU A 6 26.09 -37.04 3.16
C LEU A 6 24.78 -37.00 3.99
N SER A 7 24.85 -37.39 5.28
CA SER A 7 23.69 -37.34 6.19
C SER A 7 23.23 -35.88 6.42
N ILE A 8 24.16 -34.96 6.62
CA ILE A 8 23.86 -33.53 6.78
C ILE A 8 23.19 -32.98 5.52
N LEU A 9 23.72 -33.31 4.35
CA LEU A 9 23.14 -32.86 3.05
C LEU A 9 21.72 -33.43 2.88
N ALA A 10 21.51 -34.68 3.18
CA ALA A 10 20.19 -35.32 3.11
C ALA A 10 19.19 -34.67 4.08
N ALA A 11 19.61 -34.38 5.32
CA ALA A 11 18.79 -33.71 6.32
C ALA A 11 18.40 -32.26 5.84
N LEU A 12 19.36 -31.55 5.27
CA LEU A 12 19.10 -30.22 4.70
C LEU A 12 18.11 -30.26 3.53
N LEU A 13 18.24 -31.23 2.63
CA LEU A 13 17.30 -31.44 1.56
C LEU A 13 15.89 -31.77 2.07
N VAL A 14 15.77 -32.64 3.05
CA VAL A 14 14.50 -32.97 3.69
C VAL A 14 13.88 -31.72 4.34
N TYR A 15 14.67 -30.91 5.04
CA TYR A 15 14.22 -29.64 5.60
C TYR A 15 13.70 -28.69 4.51
N LEU A 16 14.50 -28.45 3.46
CA LEU A 16 14.14 -27.52 2.38
C LEU A 16 12.92 -28.01 1.57
N LEU A 17 12.68 -29.30 1.50
CA LEU A 17 11.55 -29.85 0.72
C LEU A 17 10.27 -30.01 1.57
N LEU A 18 10.39 -30.38 2.84
CA LEU A 18 9.25 -30.89 3.60
C LEU A 18 8.90 -30.06 4.86
N TRP A 19 9.78 -29.17 5.33
CA TRP A 19 9.46 -28.39 6.53
C TRP A 19 8.21 -27.52 6.28
N PRO A 20 7.23 -27.47 7.20
CA PRO A 20 6.02 -26.68 7.02
C PRO A 20 6.35 -25.19 6.85
N VAL A 21 5.64 -24.53 5.94
CA VAL A 21 5.63 -23.07 5.76
C VAL A 21 4.19 -22.58 5.77
N PRO A 22 3.92 -21.32 6.14
CA PRO A 22 2.55 -20.81 6.27
C PRO A 22 1.85 -20.63 4.93
N THR A 23 2.60 -20.60 3.82
CA THR A 23 2.07 -20.32 2.49
C THR A 23 1.82 -21.56 1.66
N ASP A 24 0.86 -21.46 0.73
CA ASP A 24 0.56 -22.46 -0.29
C ASP A 24 0.60 -21.80 -1.69
N PRO A 25 1.79 -21.52 -2.21
CA PRO A 25 1.98 -20.70 -3.40
C PRO A 25 1.23 -21.22 -4.62
N VAL A 26 0.54 -20.29 -5.31
CA VAL A 26 -0.17 -20.56 -6.56
C VAL A 26 0.73 -20.19 -7.74
N SER A 27 0.79 -21.06 -8.75
CA SER A 27 1.55 -20.77 -9.99
C SER A 27 0.88 -19.64 -10.76
N TRP A 28 1.68 -18.68 -11.19
CA TRP A 28 1.26 -17.59 -12.08
C TRP A 28 2.40 -17.23 -13.03
N GLU A 29 2.09 -16.45 -14.05
CA GLU A 29 3.09 -15.96 -14.99
C GLU A 29 3.33 -14.47 -14.75
N ALA A 30 4.45 -14.12 -14.14
CA ALA A 30 4.84 -12.73 -13.99
C ALA A 30 5.07 -12.12 -15.39
N PRO A 31 4.50 -10.91 -15.67
CA PRO A 31 4.79 -10.24 -16.93
C PRO A 31 6.27 -9.89 -16.99
N GLN A 32 6.84 -9.88 -18.21
CA GLN A 32 8.26 -9.56 -18.38
C GLN A 32 8.57 -8.17 -17.81
N ASN A 33 9.46 -8.12 -16.84
CA ASN A 33 9.92 -6.85 -16.27
C ASN A 33 10.68 -6.05 -17.35
N GLN A 34 10.17 -4.88 -17.69
CA GLN A 34 10.80 -3.97 -18.65
C GLN A 34 11.79 -3.00 -17.99
N GLY A 35 11.83 -2.98 -16.65
CA GLY A 35 12.65 -2.05 -15.88
C GLY A 35 12.17 -0.59 -16.02
N TYR A 36 13.10 0.30 -15.79
CA TYR A 36 12.83 1.75 -15.75
C TYR A 36 13.05 2.37 -17.15
N ILE A 37 12.06 2.22 -18.04
CA ILE A 37 12.07 2.73 -19.42
C ILE A 37 10.77 3.52 -19.71
N GLY A 38 10.75 4.26 -20.82
CA GLY A 38 9.57 5.02 -21.26
C GLY A 38 9.17 6.05 -20.22
N ASP A 39 7.89 6.06 -19.83
CA ASP A 39 7.33 6.99 -18.84
C ASP A 39 7.94 6.80 -17.43
N PHE A 40 8.49 5.63 -17.18
CA PHE A 40 9.22 5.31 -15.94
C PHE A 40 10.75 5.40 -16.10
N ALA A 41 11.27 6.06 -17.16
CA ALA A 41 12.71 6.22 -17.32
C ALA A 41 13.36 6.80 -16.08
N GLN A 42 14.48 6.22 -15.65
CA GLN A 42 15.17 6.55 -14.41
C GLN A 42 15.55 8.04 -14.33
N ASN A 43 15.32 8.65 -13.19
CA ASN A 43 15.69 10.02 -12.90
C ASN A 43 16.12 10.18 -11.42
N ASN A 44 16.46 11.42 -11.01
CA ASN A 44 16.92 11.75 -9.66
C ASN A 44 16.09 12.90 -9.06
N LEU A 45 14.84 13.07 -9.46
CA LEU A 45 14.03 14.20 -9.02
C LEU A 45 13.79 14.18 -7.50
N LEU A 46 13.63 13.00 -6.89
CA LEU A 46 13.47 12.86 -5.44
C LEU A 46 14.79 13.01 -4.64
N SER A 47 15.94 13.22 -5.27
CA SER A 47 17.18 13.50 -4.54
C SER A 47 17.20 14.87 -3.85
N GLN A 48 16.22 15.75 -4.16
CA GLN A 48 16.11 17.12 -3.64
C GLN A 48 14.99 17.28 -2.60
N ILE A 49 14.56 16.19 -1.99
CA ILE A 49 13.53 16.20 -0.95
C ILE A 49 14.01 16.94 0.31
N GLU A 50 13.06 17.56 1.00
CA GLU A 50 13.22 18.04 2.36
C GLU A 50 12.68 17.00 3.35
N ILE A 51 13.43 16.73 4.40
CA ILE A 51 13.08 15.79 5.45
C ILE A 51 12.37 16.51 6.60
N ILE A 52 11.27 15.95 7.06
CA ILE A 52 10.50 16.41 8.22
C ILE A 52 10.59 15.30 9.27
N GLU A 53 11.36 15.56 10.33
CA GLU A 53 11.55 14.62 11.42
C GLU A 53 10.26 14.42 12.22
N LEU A 54 9.85 13.17 12.44
CA LEU A 54 8.62 12.80 13.15
C LEU A 54 8.85 12.42 14.63
N SER A 55 9.96 12.92 15.23
CA SER A 55 10.35 12.69 16.63
C SER A 55 10.68 11.22 16.91
N ASP A 56 9.84 10.53 17.68
CA ASP A 56 10.02 9.16 18.17
C ASP A 56 9.06 8.16 17.48
N THR A 57 8.64 8.47 16.26
CA THR A 57 7.71 7.65 15.47
C THR A 57 8.29 7.29 14.11
N HIS A 58 7.82 6.19 13.53
CA HIS A 58 8.36 5.60 12.30
C HIS A 58 7.24 5.21 11.33
N GLY A 59 7.60 5.08 10.06
CA GLY A 59 6.70 4.57 9.02
C GLY A 59 5.47 5.46 8.82
N PRO A 60 5.65 6.73 8.38
CA PRO A 60 4.52 7.60 8.02
C PRO A 60 3.89 7.09 6.72
N GLU A 61 2.92 6.17 6.82
CA GLU A 61 2.44 5.42 5.67
C GLU A 61 1.29 6.12 4.94
N GLY A 62 0.21 6.43 5.63
CA GLY A 62 -0.92 7.16 5.05
C GLY A 62 -0.79 8.66 5.19
N LEU A 63 -1.34 9.41 4.23
CA LEU A 63 -1.35 10.87 4.23
C LEU A 63 -2.76 11.40 3.97
N ALA A 64 -3.19 12.39 4.75
CA ALA A 64 -4.42 13.13 4.50
C ALA A 64 -4.20 14.63 4.74
N LEU A 65 -4.97 15.47 4.02
CA LEU A 65 -4.88 16.93 4.11
C LEU A 65 -6.21 17.51 4.62
N LEU A 66 -6.13 18.35 5.65
CA LEU A 66 -7.28 19.15 6.08
C LEU A 66 -6.82 20.56 6.50
N ASN A 67 -7.39 21.59 5.88
CA ASN A 67 -7.16 23.01 6.24
C ASN A 67 -5.68 23.42 6.25
N GLY A 68 -4.83 22.82 5.40
CA GLY A 68 -3.39 23.09 5.33
C GLY A 68 -2.56 22.28 6.35
N ASP A 69 -3.17 21.44 7.17
CA ASP A 69 -2.49 20.49 8.05
C ASP A 69 -2.39 19.12 7.39
N ILE A 70 -1.22 18.51 7.47
CA ILE A 70 -0.97 17.13 6.98
C ILE A 70 -1.16 16.16 8.14
N TYR A 71 -1.95 15.13 7.91
CA TYR A 71 -2.12 14.03 8.86
C TYR A 71 -1.42 12.80 8.33
N THR A 72 -0.76 12.06 9.23
CA THR A 72 -0.09 10.80 8.88
C THR A 72 -0.27 9.76 9.97
N ALA A 73 -0.32 8.50 9.56
CA ALA A 73 -0.34 7.34 10.44
C ALA A 73 1.09 6.84 10.67
N THR A 74 1.37 6.26 11.84
CA THR A 74 2.70 5.72 12.16
C THR A 74 2.61 4.28 12.64
N ARG A 75 3.72 3.55 12.51
CA ARG A 75 3.84 2.16 12.93
C ARG A 75 3.48 1.93 14.42
N GLU A 76 3.70 2.92 15.28
CA GLU A 76 3.37 2.85 16.70
C GLU A 76 1.88 3.08 17.00
N GLY A 77 1.05 3.21 15.96
CA GLY A 77 -0.38 3.42 16.06
C GLY A 77 -0.79 4.88 16.26
N TRP A 78 0.14 5.83 16.17
CA TRP A 78 -0.18 7.25 16.30
C TRP A 78 -0.73 7.84 15.01
N ILE A 79 -1.73 8.69 15.15
CA ILE A 79 -2.13 9.68 14.17
C ILE A 79 -1.44 10.98 14.53
N LEU A 80 -0.59 11.46 13.64
CA LEU A 80 0.12 12.72 13.78
C LEU A 80 -0.52 13.79 12.90
N LYS A 81 -0.47 15.03 13.37
CA LYS A 81 -0.80 16.22 12.60
C LYS A 81 0.45 17.10 12.48
N TYR A 82 0.86 17.39 11.26
CA TYR A 82 1.91 18.33 10.92
C TYR A 82 1.30 19.60 10.37
N ASN A 83 1.55 20.73 11.02
CA ASN A 83 1.13 22.04 10.54
C ASN A 83 2.20 22.61 9.60
N GLU A 84 1.85 22.75 8.31
CA GLU A 84 2.80 23.20 7.27
C GLU A 84 3.37 24.60 7.55
N ALA A 85 2.56 25.51 8.09
CA ALA A 85 2.96 26.90 8.32
C ALA A 85 3.92 27.07 9.49
N SER A 86 3.74 26.32 10.58
CA SER A 86 4.56 26.44 11.81
C SER A 86 5.64 25.36 11.93
N GLY A 87 5.54 24.26 11.16
CA GLY A 87 6.39 23.08 11.32
C GLY A 87 6.09 22.25 12.56
N GLN A 88 5.00 22.56 13.29
CA GLN A 88 4.65 21.85 14.53
C GLN A 88 4.02 20.49 14.25
N ILE A 89 4.48 19.46 15.00
CA ILE A 89 3.87 18.13 15.00
C ILE A 89 3.09 17.92 16.28
N THR A 90 1.88 17.39 16.17
CA THR A 90 0.99 17.08 17.27
C THR A 90 0.53 15.62 17.19
N LYS A 91 0.64 14.85 18.28
CA LYS A 91 0.03 13.53 18.42
C LYS A 91 -1.47 13.70 18.70
N MET A 92 -2.34 13.29 17.77
CA MET A 92 -3.78 13.46 17.87
C MET A 92 -4.45 12.33 18.65
N ALA A 93 -4.22 11.10 18.22
CA ALA A 93 -4.75 9.90 18.84
C ALA A 93 -3.82 8.72 18.62
N ASN A 94 -3.96 7.66 19.42
CA ASN A 94 -3.30 6.39 19.16
C ASN A 94 -4.37 5.31 19.00
N THR A 95 -4.41 4.64 17.83
CA THR A 95 -5.38 3.59 17.55
C THR A 95 -5.13 2.33 18.38
N GLN A 96 -3.92 2.16 18.93
CA GLN A 96 -3.44 0.90 19.53
C GLN A 96 -3.55 -0.29 18.56
N GLY A 97 -3.44 0.00 17.27
CA GLY A 97 -3.48 -0.92 16.16
C GLY A 97 -2.32 -0.66 15.22
N SER A 98 -2.59 -0.76 13.93
CA SER A 98 -1.66 -0.44 12.85
C SER A 98 -2.40 0.39 11.80
N PRO A 99 -2.57 1.71 12.02
CA PRO A 99 -3.22 2.59 11.06
C PRO A 99 -2.32 2.77 9.83
N LEU A 100 -2.90 2.71 8.66
CA LEU A 100 -2.26 2.80 7.35
C LEU A 100 -2.92 3.92 6.53
N GLY A 101 -3.93 3.63 5.70
CA GLY A 101 -4.63 4.60 4.88
C GLY A 101 -5.44 5.61 5.68
N LEU A 102 -5.48 6.85 5.20
CA LEU A 102 -6.14 8.00 5.83
C LEU A 102 -6.90 8.84 4.81
N VAL A 103 -8.13 9.22 5.11
CA VAL A 103 -8.88 10.23 4.33
C VAL A 103 -9.86 10.99 5.24
N PHE A 104 -10.13 12.26 4.94
CA PHE A 104 -11.17 13.02 5.62
C PHE A 104 -12.53 12.85 4.97
N ASP A 105 -13.58 12.67 5.79
CA ASP A 105 -14.96 12.77 5.34
C ASP A 105 -15.42 14.24 5.20
N ALA A 106 -16.61 14.45 4.65
CA ALA A 106 -17.19 15.78 4.46
C ALA A 106 -17.49 16.51 5.78
N ASN A 107 -17.52 15.82 6.91
CA ASN A 107 -17.78 16.39 8.26
C ASN A 107 -16.48 16.73 8.97
N GLY A 108 -15.32 16.45 8.38
CA GLY A 108 -14.00 16.67 8.99
C GLY A 108 -13.56 15.56 9.95
N ASN A 109 -14.22 14.42 9.95
CA ASN A 109 -13.70 13.25 10.65
C ASN A 109 -12.61 12.57 9.81
N LEU A 110 -11.54 12.12 10.43
CA LEU A 110 -10.51 11.33 9.79
C LEU A 110 -10.92 9.86 9.78
N LEU A 111 -11.15 9.32 8.59
CA LEU A 111 -11.36 7.90 8.38
C LEU A 111 -9.99 7.20 8.29
N ILE A 112 -9.88 6.04 8.92
CA ILE A 112 -8.60 5.35 9.10
C ILE A 112 -8.79 3.87 8.75
N ALA A 113 -8.00 3.35 7.80
CA ALA A 113 -7.82 1.93 7.63
C ALA A 113 -6.79 1.44 8.65
N ASP A 114 -7.21 0.64 9.61
CA ASP A 114 -6.32 0.06 10.62
C ASP A 114 -6.22 -1.44 10.39
N ALA A 115 -5.02 -1.92 10.04
CA ALA A 115 -4.77 -3.30 9.65
C ALA A 115 -5.09 -4.32 10.75
N TYR A 116 -5.23 -3.88 12.01
CA TYR A 116 -5.60 -4.76 13.13
C TYR A 116 -7.05 -4.62 13.56
N LYS A 117 -7.70 -3.50 13.22
CA LYS A 117 -9.01 -3.14 13.80
C LYS A 117 -10.11 -3.01 12.76
N GLY A 118 -9.79 -2.84 11.48
CA GLY A 118 -10.74 -2.51 10.43
C GLY A 118 -10.83 -1.01 10.18
N ILE A 119 -11.99 -0.49 9.83
CA ILE A 119 -12.19 0.92 9.50
C ILE A 119 -12.63 1.69 10.75
N LEU A 120 -11.85 2.70 11.11
CA LEU A 120 -12.12 3.60 12.22
C LEU A 120 -12.48 5.00 11.71
N SER A 121 -13.13 5.78 12.57
CA SER A 121 -13.34 7.22 12.41
C SER A 121 -12.78 7.93 13.63
N MET A 122 -12.03 9.02 13.39
CA MET A 122 -11.52 9.91 14.42
C MET A 122 -12.20 11.28 14.30
N SER A 123 -12.84 11.75 15.38
CA SER A 123 -13.42 13.11 15.42
C SER A 123 -12.33 14.19 15.39
N PRO A 124 -12.66 15.46 15.10
CA PRO A 124 -11.71 16.57 15.19
C PRO A 124 -11.06 16.71 16.56
N GLU A 125 -11.72 16.25 17.62
CA GLU A 125 -11.25 16.25 19.03
C GLU A 125 -10.28 15.09 19.31
N GLY A 126 -10.19 14.09 18.42
CA GLY A 126 -9.33 12.91 18.56
C GLY A 126 -10.03 11.67 19.11
N ASP A 127 -11.36 11.68 19.23
CA ASP A 127 -12.13 10.53 19.71
C ASP A 127 -12.27 9.47 18.61
N LEU A 128 -11.84 8.24 18.90
CA LEU A 128 -11.85 7.12 17.97
C LEU A 128 -13.13 6.29 18.13
N SER A 129 -13.71 5.90 16.98
CA SER A 129 -14.84 4.97 16.91
C SER A 129 -14.63 3.93 15.81
N LEU A 130 -15.10 2.71 16.03
CA LEU A 130 -15.09 1.63 15.03
C LEU A 130 -16.31 1.79 14.11
N LEU A 131 -16.08 1.80 12.79
CA LEU A 131 -17.13 1.77 11.78
C LEU A 131 -17.46 0.34 11.36
N THR A 132 -16.44 -0.42 10.94
CA THR A 132 -16.61 -1.82 10.54
C THR A 132 -15.31 -2.61 10.70
N ASN A 133 -15.45 -3.91 11.03
CA ASN A 133 -14.33 -4.85 11.10
C ASN A 133 -14.69 -6.24 10.55
N SER A 134 -15.81 -6.37 9.85
CA SER A 134 -16.24 -7.62 9.25
C SER A 134 -17.23 -7.39 8.10
N MET A 135 -17.31 -8.36 7.20
CA MET A 135 -18.32 -8.45 6.14
C MET A 135 -18.95 -9.84 6.18
N ASP A 136 -20.29 -9.92 6.35
CA ASP A 136 -21.04 -11.18 6.44
C ASP A 136 -20.45 -12.18 7.46
N GLY A 137 -19.93 -11.67 8.58
CA GLY A 137 -19.30 -12.47 9.63
C GLY A 137 -17.86 -12.89 9.33
N VAL A 138 -17.29 -12.55 8.16
CA VAL A 138 -15.88 -12.75 7.83
C VAL A 138 -15.10 -11.53 8.31
N PRO A 139 -14.11 -11.69 9.21
CA PRO A 139 -13.32 -10.58 9.72
C PRO A 139 -12.55 -9.84 8.61
N ILE A 140 -12.39 -8.52 8.78
CA ILE A 140 -11.41 -7.71 8.07
C ILE A 140 -10.15 -7.76 8.93
N VAL A 141 -9.09 -8.37 8.39
CA VAL A 141 -7.88 -8.67 9.16
C VAL A 141 -6.63 -7.97 8.63
N TYR A 142 -6.82 -7.19 7.54
CA TYR A 142 -5.78 -6.36 6.97
C TYR A 142 -6.37 -5.18 6.17
N ALA A 143 -7.15 -4.31 6.85
CA ALA A 143 -7.56 -3.05 6.22
C ALA A 143 -6.30 -2.22 5.90
N ASP A 144 -6.13 -1.86 4.62
CA ASP A 144 -4.88 -1.25 4.15
C ASP A 144 -5.08 0.21 3.78
N ASP A 145 -5.89 0.48 2.76
CA ASP A 145 -6.16 1.85 2.32
C ASP A 145 -7.66 2.10 2.12
N LEU A 146 -8.05 3.37 2.04
CA LEU A 146 -9.45 3.75 1.90
C LEU A 146 -9.61 5.11 1.23
N ASP A 147 -10.74 5.28 0.56
CA ASP A 147 -11.20 6.59 0.12
C ASP A 147 -12.74 6.72 0.25
N VAL A 148 -13.24 7.93 0.25
CA VAL A 148 -14.65 8.25 0.47
C VAL A 148 -15.23 8.98 -0.73
N THR A 149 -16.41 8.54 -1.18
CA THR A 149 -17.18 9.22 -2.23
C THR A 149 -18.01 10.38 -1.65
N GLU A 150 -18.47 11.28 -2.52
CA GLU A 150 -19.28 12.43 -2.14
C GLU A 150 -20.58 12.03 -1.42
N ASP A 151 -21.17 10.86 -1.73
CA ASP A 151 -22.34 10.30 -1.03
C ASP A 151 -22.00 9.62 0.31
N GLY A 152 -20.75 9.71 0.75
CA GLY A 152 -20.29 9.25 2.05
C GLY A 152 -19.95 7.77 2.15
N LYS A 153 -20.02 7.01 1.04
CA LYS A 153 -19.60 5.60 1.05
C LYS A 153 -18.09 5.50 1.11
N ILE A 154 -17.61 4.60 1.94
CA ILE A 154 -16.19 4.36 2.18
C ILE A 154 -15.78 3.10 1.44
N TYR A 155 -14.97 3.25 0.39
CA TYR A 155 -14.34 2.15 -0.31
C TYR A 155 -12.99 1.87 0.33
N PHE A 156 -12.68 0.61 0.59
CA PHE A 156 -11.45 0.24 1.26
C PHE A 156 -10.97 -1.15 0.86
N SER A 157 -9.68 -1.36 0.96
CA SER A 157 -9.05 -2.66 0.74
C SER A 157 -8.93 -3.44 2.05
N ASP A 158 -9.12 -4.76 1.94
CA ASP A 158 -8.66 -5.76 2.90
C ASP A 158 -7.61 -6.58 2.16
N ALA A 159 -6.34 -6.30 2.43
CA ALA A 159 -5.22 -6.74 1.60
C ALA A 159 -5.10 -8.26 1.54
N SER A 160 -5.43 -8.95 2.64
CA SER A 160 -5.41 -10.41 2.70
C SER A 160 -6.36 -10.96 3.76
N THR A 161 -7.31 -11.75 3.34
CA THR A 161 -8.20 -12.50 4.25
C THR A 161 -7.50 -13.69 4.90
N LYS A 162 -6.35 -14.14 4.37
CA LYS A 162 -5.57 -15.27 4.87
C LYS A 162 -4.44 -14.84 5.79
N PHE A 163 -3.67 -13.84 5.39
CA PHE A 163 -2.50 -13.37 6.12
C PHE A 163 -2.82 -12.07 6.86
N GLY A 164 -3.66 -12.17 7.90
CA GLY A 164 -3.99 -11.02 8.72
C GLY A 164 -2.74 -10.39 9.33
N ALA A 165 -2.66 -9.07 9.29
CA ALA A 165 -1.45 -8.34 9.68
C ALA A 165 -1.04 -8.60 11.13
N GLN A 166 -2.00 -8.54 12.08
CA GLN A 166 -1.71 -8.77 13.49
C GLN A 166 -1.25 -10.20 13.78
N SER A 167 -1.86 -11.20 13.15
CA SER A 167 -1.58 -12.63 13.40
C SER A 167 -0.28 -13.12 12.77
N ASN A 168 0.28 -12.37 11.80
CA ASN A 168 1.49 -12.75 11.06
C ASN A 168 2.68 -11.82 11.34
N GLY A 169 2.68 -11.13 12.48
CA GLY A 169 3.86 -10.38 12.96
C GLY A 169 3.98 -8.95 12.41
N GLY A 170 2.88 -8.37 11.96
CA GLY A 170 2.77 -7.01 11.45
C GLY A 170 2.51 -6.96 9.95
N THR A 171 2.22 -5.76 9.47
CA THR A 171 1.84 -5.49 8.08
C THR A 171 2.90 -5.99 7.09
N TYR A 172 4.15 -5.58 7.24
CA TYR A 172 5.23 -5.98 6.33
C TYR A 172 5.46 -7.51 6.28
N ALA A 173 5.44 -8.19 7.43
CA ALA A 173 5.62 -9.64 7.45
C ALA A 173 4.45 -10.37 6.78
N ALA A 174 3.22 -9.92 7.00
CA ALA A 174 2.02 -10.48 6.38
C ALA A 174 1.99 -10.24 4.87
N SER A 175 2.39 -9.04 4.39
CA SER A 175 2.46 -8.73 2.96
C SER A 175 3.43 -9.63 2.22
N LEU A 176 4.60 -9.91 2.79
CA LEU A 176 5.58 -10.83 2.19
C LEU A 176 5.03 -12.26 2.05
N LEU A 177 4.18 -12.71 2.99
CA LEU A 177 3.54 -14.03 2.88
C LEU A 177 2.50 -14.06 1.77
N ASP A 178 1.64 -13.04 1.67
CA ASP A 178 0.60 -12.97 0.64
C ASP A 178 1.21 -12.86 -0.76
N ILE A 179 2.16 -11.96 -0.96
CA ILE A 179 2.88 -11.80 -2.22
C ILE A 179 3.64 -13.09 -2.61
N ALA A 180 4.26 -13.75 -1.63
CA ALA A 180 4.94 -15.04 -1.87
C ALA A 180 3.96 -16.17 -2.21
N GLU A 181 2.73 -16.14 -1.70
CA GLU A 181 1.70 -17.11 -2.04
C GLU A 181 1.02 -16.82 -3.37
N HIS A 182 0.70 -15.55 -3.64
CA HIS A 182 -0.04 -15.12 -4.82
C HIS A 182 -1.39 -15.85 -4.96
N GLY A 183 -2.12 -15.92 -3.85
CA GLY A 183 -3.34 -16.73 -3.73
C GLY A 183 -4.64 -15.99 -4.02
N GLY A 184 -4.59 -14.69 -4.31
CA GLY A 184 -5.78 -13.88 -4.55
C GLY A 184 -6.66 -13.71 -3.31
N HIS A 185 -6.06 -13.41 -2.17
CA HIS A 185 -6.76 -13.28 -0.89
C HIS A 185 -7.24 -11.86 -0.58
N GLY A 186 -6.88 -10.89 -1.42
CA GLY A 186 -7.29 -9.49 -1.29
C GLY A 186 -8.69 -9.24 -1.81
N ARG A 187 -9.36 -8.23 -1.24
CA ARG A 187 -10.69 -7.78 -1.65
C ARG A 187 -10.84 -6.27 -1.52
N LEU A 188 -11.66 -5.71 -2.40
CA LEU A 188 -12.15 -4.33 -2.29
C LEU A 188 -13.55 -4.39 -1.69
N LEU A 189 -13.79 -3.62 -0.64
CA LEU A 189 -15.04 -3.56 0.11
C LEU A 189 -15.61 -2.14 0.06
N VAL A 190 -16.90 -2.00 0.33
CA VAL A 190 -17.56 -0.71 0.58
C VAL A 190 -18.36 -0.77 1.87
N TYR A 191 -18.15 0.23 2.72
CA TYR A 191 -18.98 0.49 3.90
C TYR A 191 -19.94 1.64 3.59
N ASP A 192 -21.23 1.43 3.83
CA ASP A 192 -22.27 2.45 3.69
C ASP A 192 -22.69 2.93 5.10
N PRO A 193 -22.37 4.17 5.50
CA PRO A 193 -22.73 4.67 6.82
C PRO A 193 -24.24 4.86 7.01
N ALA A 194 -25.04 4.90 5.94
CA ALA A 194 -26.48 5.10 6.04
C ALA A 194 -27.21 3.86 6.60
N ASP A 195 -26.75 2.66 6.26
CA ASP A 195 -27.29 1.40 6.76
C ASP A 195 -26.30 0.59 7.61
N GLN A 196 -25.08 1.12 7.79
CA GLN A 196 -23.98 0.52 8.52
C GLN A 196 -23.57 -0.86 7.99
N SER A 197 -23.76 -1.09 6.69
CA SER A 197 -23.43 -2.35 6.02
C SER A 197 -22.09 -2.31 5.32
N THR A 198 -21.37 -3.44 5.35
CA THR A 198 -20.18 -3.66 4.55
C THR A 198 -20.47 -4.68 3.45
N LYS A 199 -20.12 -4.37 2.20
CA LYS A 199 -20.40 -5.21 1.03
C LYS A 199 -19.13 -5.44 0.21
N LEU A 200 -19.07 -6.59 -0.45
CA LEU A 200 -18.03 -6.92 -1.40
C LEU A 200 -18.21 -6.13 -2.70
N VAL A 201 -17.11 -5.57 -3.20
CA VAL A 201 -17.02 -4.91 -4.51
C VAL A 201 -16.21 -5.75 -5.49
N MET A 202 -15.01 -6.18 -5.08
CA MET A 202 -14.15 -7.11 -5.83
C MET A 202 -13.47 -8.08 -4.88
N ASP A 203 -13.16 -9.28 -5.35
CA ASP A 203 -12.36 -10.28 -4.67
C ASP A 203 -11.29 -10.88 -5.58
N GLY A 204 -10.51 -11.81 -5.06
CA GLY A 204 -9.47 -12.49 -5.83
C GLY A 204 -8.26 -11.61 -6.16
N LEU A 205 -8.06 -10.50 -5.45
CA LEU A 205 -6.93 -9.60 -5.65
C LEU A 205 -5.67 -10.13 -4.96
N ASN A 206 -4.51 -9.97 -5.59
CA ASN A 206 -3.23 -10.36 -4.98
C ASN A 206 -2.64 -9.18 -4.23
N PHE A 207 -2.92 -9.12 -2.94
CA PHE A 207 -2.61 -8.03 -2.05
C PHE A 207 -3.25 -6.71 -2.50
N ALA A 208 -4.57 -6.57 -2.22
CA ALA A 208 -5.31 -5.34 -2.48
C ALA A 208 -4.83 -4.23 -1.54
N ASN A 209 -4.21 -3.21 -2.10
CA ASN A 209 -3.57 -2.12 -1.37
C ASN A 209 -4.30 -0.79 -1.61
N GLY A 210 -3.65 0.21 -2.15
CA GLY A 210 -4.14 1.57 -2.34
C GLY A 210 -5.54 1.66 -2.98
N VAL A 211 -6.38 2.54 -2.46
CA VAL A 211 -7.74 2.77 -2.94
C VAL A 211 -7.98 4.26 -3.17
N ALA A 212 -8.47 4.62 -4.36
CA ALA A 212 -8.89 5.99 -4.65
C ALA A 212 -10.18 6.02 -5.47
N THR A 213 -11.09 6.90 -5.12
CA THR A 213 -12.35 7.12 -5.86
C THR A 213 -12.22 8.28 -6.84
N ALA A 214 -12.94 8.24 -7.95
CA ALA A 214 -13.09 9.40 -8.81
C ALA A 214 -13.81 10.53 -8.08
N ALA A 215 -13.44 11.79 -8.36
CA ALA A 215 -14.08 12.96 -7.75
C ALA A 215 -15.59 13.03 -8.01
N ASP A 216 -16.03 12.56 -9.19
CA ASP A 216 -17.46 12.49 -9.58
C ASP A 216 -18.13 11.19 -9.12
N GLY A 217 -17.40 10.30 -8.44
CA GLY A 217 -17.85 9.00 -7.96
C GLY A 217 -18.18 8.03 -9.11
N SER A 218 -17.55 8.15 -10.28
CA SER A 218 -17.80 7.29 -11.44
C SER A 218 -17.09 5.94 -11.35
N PHE A 219 -15.96 5.88 -10.66
CA PHE A 219 -15.17 4.66 -10.48
C PHE A 219 -14.39 4.67 -9.16
N VAL A 220 -13.86 3.52 -8.80
CA VAL A 220 -12.83 3.34 -7.78
C VAL A 220 -11.64 2.61 -8.37
N LEU A 221 -10.43 3.05 -8.01
CA LEU A 221 -9.17 2.40 -8.32
C LEU A 221 -8.74 1.55 -7.15
N VAL A 222 -8.09 0.43 -7.42
CA VAL A 222 -7.43 -0.40 -6.41
C VAL A 222 -6.08 -0.89 -6.94
N ASN A 223 -5.03 -0.67 -6.15
CA ASN A 223 -3.70 -1.21 -6.42
C ASN A 223 -3.66 -2.69 -6.06
N GLU A 224 -3.11 -3.49 -6.95
CA GLU A 224 -2.88 -4.92 -6.75
C GLU A 224 -1.37 -5.16 -6.74
N THR A 225 -0.79 -5.06 -5.54
CA THR A 225 0.67 -5.05 -5.30
C THR A 225 1.34 -6.29 -5.86
N GLY A 226 0.76 -7.46 -5.61
CA GLY A 226 1.34 -8.76 -6.00
C GLY A 226 1.35 -9.02 -7.52
N THR A 227 0.59 -8.25 -8.31
CA THR A 227 0.52 -8.38 -9.78
C THR A 227 1.07 -7.18 -10.53
N TYR A 228 1.60 -6.16 -9.83
CA TYR A 228 2.19 -4.97 -10.45
C TYR A 228 1.21 -4.17 -11.32
N ARG A 229 -0.05 -4.02 -10.88
CA ARG A 229 -1.09 -3.38 -11.68
C ARG A 229 -2.07 -2.56 -10.85
N ILE A 230 -2.85 -1.73 -11.53
CA ILE A 230 -3.94 -0.96 -10.96
C ILE A 230 -5.23 -1.39 -11.66
N GLN A 231 -6.23 -1.76 -10.87
CA GLN A 231 -7.57 -2.07 -11.32
C GLN A 231 -8.47 -0.85 -11.23
N LYS A 232 -9.42 -0.73 -12.17
CA LYS A 232 -10.47 0.26 -12.18
C LYS A 232 -11.82 -0.43 -12.14
N TYR A 233 -12.60 -0.18 -11.10
CA TYR A 233 -13.96 -0.68 -10.98
C TYR A 233 -14.97 0.44 -11.20
N TRP A 234 -15.87 0.27 -12.15
CA TRP A 234 -16.85 1.26 -12.51
C TRP A 234 -18.04 1.25 -11.56
N LEU A 235 -18.36 2.42 -10.99
CA LEU A 235 -19.49 2.61 -10.07
C LEU A 235 -20.73 3.13 -10.76
N LYS A 236 -20.56 3.85 -11.89
CA LYS A 236 -21.65 4.51 -12.65
C LYS A 236 -21.50 4.30 -14.16
N GLY A 237 -22.55 4.63 -14.90
CA GLY A 237 -22.59 4.54 -16.37
C GLY A 237 -22.80 3.12 -16.89
N ASP A 238 -22.55 2.91 -18.17
CA ASP A 238 -22.83 1.66 -18.88
C ASP A 238 -21.93 0.48 -18.41
N LYS A 239 -20.78 0.80 -17.83
CA LYS A 239 -19.83 -0.18 -17.28
C LYS A 239 -20.04 -0.47 -15.78
N ALA A 240 -21.04 0.15 -15.13
CA ALA A 240 -21.25 -0.01 -13.69
C ALA A 240 -21.27 -1.50 -13.27
N GLY A 241 -20.53 -1.83 -12.21
CA GLY A 241 -20.40 -3.21 -11.72
C GLY A 241 -19.33 -4.03 -12.45
N THR A 242 -18.53 -3.45 -13.35
CA THR A 242 -17.45 -4.16 -14.04
C THR A 242 -16.08 -3.58 -13.68
N ALA A 243 -15.05 -4.43 -13.76
CA ALA A 243 -13.65 -4.04 -13.55
C ALA A 243 -12.84 -4.18 -14.84
N GLU A 244 -11.81 -3.35 -14.96
CA GLU A 244 -10.80 -3.44 -16.03
C GLU A 244 -9.42 -3.12 -15.44
N VAL A 245 -8.37 -3.66 -16.05
CA VAL A 245 -7.00 -3.28 -15.73
C VAL A 245 -6.75 -1.89 -16.33
N LEU A 246 -6.43 -0.92 -15.48
CA LEU A 246 -6.16 0.45 -15.90
C LEU A 246 -4.70 0.62 -16.36
N ILE A 247 -3.77 0.13 -15.55
CA ILE A 247 -2.34 0.12 -15.86
C ILE A 247 -1.75 -1.21 -15.41
N ASP A 248 -0.90 -1.79 -16.21
CA ASP A 248 -0.30 -3.11 -15.97
C ASP A 248 1.22 -3.04 -16.05
N ASN A 249 1.87 -4.07 -15.53
CA ASN A 249 3.31 -4.27 -15.62
C ASN A 249 4.14 -3.09 -15.12
N LEU A 250 3.73 -2.52 -13.97
CA LEU A 250 4.46 -1.47 -13.29
C LEU A 250 5.89 -1.92 -12.95
N PRO A 251 6.90 -1.01 -12.91
CA PRO A 251 8.30 -1.35 -12.64
C PRO A 251 8.59 -1.68 -11.17
N GLY A 252 7.60 -1.58 -10.31
CA GLY A 252 7.69 -1.84 -8.86
C GLY A 252 6.36 -2.30 -8.29
N PHE A 253 6.33 -2.48 -6.98
CA PHE A 253 5.16 -2.90 -6.22
C PHE A 253 4.30 -1.68 -5.87
N PRO A 254 3.11 -1.49 -6.50
CA PRO A 254 2.23 -0.38 -6.16
C PRO A 254 1.67 -0.55 -4.73
N ASP A 255 1.65 0.54 -3.99
CA ASP A 255 1.20 0.61 -2.60
C ASP A 255 -0.06 1.50 -2.51
N ASN A 256 -0.05 2.61 -1.77
CA ASN A 256 -1.19 3.51 -1.69
C ASN A 256 -1.42 4.30 -2.98
N ILE A 257 -2.65 4.74 -3.16
CA ILE A 257 -3.04 5.64 -4.24
C ILE A 257 -3.83 6.81 -3.66
N VAL A 258 -3.39 8.03 -3.92
CA VAL A 258 -3.96 9.25 -3.35
C VAL A 258 -4.48 10.16 -4.46
N ARG A 259 -5.72 10.66 -4.32
CA ARG A 259 -6.21 11.70 -5.21
C ARG A 259 -5.36 12.95 -5.09
N GLY A 260 -4.78 13.36 -6.21
CA GLY A 260 -4.11 14.64 -6.36
C GLY A 260 -5.05 15.72 -6.90
N ARG A 261 -4.48 16.79 -7.42
CA ARG A 261 -5.19 17.89 -8.04
C ARG A 261 -5.40 17.63 -9.53
N ASP A 262 -6.35 18.37 -10.13
CA ASP A 262 -6.61 18.37 -11.59
C ASP A 262 -6.86 16.98 -12.18
N GLY A 263 -7.50 16.08 -11.40
CA GLY A 263 -7.87 14.73 -11.83
C GLY A 263 -6.72 13.71 -11.84
N ARG A 264 -5.56 14.06 -11.28
CA ARG A 264 -4.44 13.11 -11.17
C ARG A 264 -4.54 12.23 -9.91
N PHE A 265 -3.87 11.09 -9.97
CA PHE A 265 -3.73 10.15 -8.87
C PHE A 265 -2.24 9.89 -8.64
N TRP A 266 -1.79 10.00 -7.40
CA TRP A 266 -0.43 9.70 -7.00
C TRP A 266 -0.33 8.28 -6.46
N VAL A 267 0.66 7.54 -6.91
CA VAL A 267 0.92 6.14 -6.52
C VAL A 267 2.35 6.01 -6.02
N GLY A 268 2.51 5.37 -4.87
CA GLY A 268 3.82 4.96 -4.39
C GLY A 268 4.20 3.58 -4.92
N LEU A 269 5.49 3.39 -5.19
CA LEU A 269 6.06 2.07 -5.46
C LEU A 269 7.06 1.75 -4.36
N VAL A 270 6.68 0.84 -3.45
CA VAL A 270 7.50 0.57 -2.25
C VAL A 270 8.86 -0.03 -2.55
N SER A 271 9.02 -0.68 -3.69
CA SER A 271 10.27 -1.29 -4.12
C SER A 271 10.23 -1.55 -5.63
N PRO A 272 11.37 -1.56 -6.32
CA PRO A 272 11.49 -2.16 -7.64
C PRO A 272 11.02 -3.62 -7.63
N ARG A 273 10.60 -4.13 -8.78
CA ARG A 273 10.28 -5.56 -8.93
C ARG A 273 11.46 -6.43 -8.56
N SER A 274 11.16 -7.56 -7.96
CA SER A 274 12.17 -8.55 -7.58
C SER A 274 12.30 -9.59 -8.67
N GLN A 275 13.39 -9.55 -9.45
CA GLN A 275 13.64 -10.53 -10.51
C GLN A 275 13.59 -11.98 -9.98
N PRO A 276 14.17 -12.32 -8.79
CA PRO A 276 14.04 -13.69 -8.27
C PRO A 276 12.60 -14.10 -7.96
N LEU A 277 11.75 -13.16 -7.53
CA LEU A 277 10.32 -13.45 -7.28
C LEU A 277 9.60 -13.74 -8.61
N ASP A 278 9.86 -12.93 -9.64
CA ASP A 278 9.29 -13.09 -10.97
C ASP A 278 9.74 -14.41 -11.62
N ASP A 279 11.03 -14.75 -11.56
CA ASP A 279 11.59 -16.00 -12.08
C ASP A 279 10.99 -17.25 -11.41
N LEU A 280 10.56 -17.11 -10.16
CA LEU A 280 9.94 -18.20 -9.39
C LEU A 280 8.40 -18.19 -9.46
N SER A 281 7.79 -17.27 -10.19
CA SER A 281 6.32 -17.10 -10.26
C SER A 281 5.60 -18.39 -10.67
N SER A 282 6.10 -19.11 -11.65
CA SER A 282 5.56 -20.38 -12.12
C SER A 282 5.97 -21.62 -11.30
N SER A 283 6.75 -21.44 -10.23
CA SER A 283 7.37 -22.52 -9.45
C SER A 283 6.96 -22.52 -7.97
N PRO A 284 5.72 -22.94 -7.61
CA PRO A 284 5.23 -22.92 -6.23
C PRO A 284 6.15 -23.63 -5.23
N MET A 285 6.73 -24.77 -5.62
CA MET A 285 7.62 -25.55 -4.75
C MET A 285 8.91 -24.80 -4.43
N LEU A 286 9.50 -24.11 -5.42
CA LEU A 286 10.70 -23.32 -5.20
C LEU A 286 10.42 -22.10 -4.30
N ARG A 287 9.24 -21.45 -4.42
CA ARG A 287 8.83 -20.38 -3.49
C ARG A 287 8.68 -20.89 -2.06
N LYS A 288 8.14 -22.10 -1.84
CA LYS A 288 8.16 -22.75 -0.51
C LYS A 288 9.56 -22.98 0.01
N MET A 289 10.50 -23.38 -0.85
CA MET A 289 11.90 -23.58 -0.45
C MET A 289 12.57 -22.26 -0.05
N VAL A 290 12.32 -21.17 -0.78
CA VAL A 290 12.86 -19.84 -0.43
C VAL A 290 12.43 -19.41 0.97
N GLN A 291 11.17 -19.66 1.36
CA GLN A 291 10.67 -19.32 2.69
C GLN A 291 11.35 -20.12 3.83
N ARG A 292 11.95 -21.27 3.52
CA ARG A 292 12.72 -22.08 4.49
C ARG A 292 14.16 -21.62 4.64
N LEU A 293 14.61 -20.70 3.80
CA LEU A 293 15.95 -20.13 3.93
C LEU A 293 16.03 -19.22 5.17
N PRO A 294 17.22 -19.06 5.75
CA PRO A 294 17.45 -18.06 6.80
C PRO A 294 17.01 -16.67 6.33
N GLN A 295 16.49 -15.85 7.25
CA GLN A 295 15.92 -14.53 6.93
C GLN A 295 16.85 -13.63 6.11
N PHE A 296 18.18 -13.68 6.33
CA PHE A 296 19.14 -12.89 5.56
C PHE A 296 19.29 -13.33 4.09
N MET A 297 18.77 -14.50 3.72
CA MET A 297 18.72 -15.01 2.34
C MET A 297 17.34 -14.86 1.69
N GLN A 298 16.35 -14.41 2.45
CA GLN A 298 15.01 -14.17 1.92
C GLN A 298 14.96 -12.84 1.18
N LEU A 299 13.98 -12.71 0.31
CA LEU A 299 13.75 -11.48 -0.46
C LEU A 299 13.39 -10.33 0.48
N LYS A 300 13.90 -9.14 0.14
CA LYS A 300 13.63 -7.89 0.85
C LYS A 300 13.30 -6.82 -0.17
N ALA A 301 12.53 -5.80 0.27
CA ALA A 301 12.37 -4.60 -0.49
C ALA A 301 13.73 -3.94 -0.76
N GLU A 302 13.95 -3.52 -1.98
CA GLU A 302 15.14 -2.77 -2.39
C GLU A 302 14.94 -1.28 -2.03
N ALA A 303 15.98 -0.65 -1.49
CA ALA A 303 15.95 0.77 -1.19
C ALA A 303 16.00 1.57 -2.50
N TYR A 304 14.85 2.09 -2.90
CA TYR A 304 14.64 2.91 -4.08
C TYR A 304 13.45 3.84 -3.81
N SER A 305 13.58 5.13 -4.09
CA SER A 305 12.48 6.06 -3.94
C SER A 305 11.73 6.20 -5.26
N HIS A 306 10.42 5.97 -5.25
CA HIS A 306 9.60 6.11 -6.45
C HIS A 306 8.14 6.44 -6.12
N VAL A 307 7.67 7.56 -6.63
CA VAL A 307 6.25 7.89 -6.73
C VAL A 307 5.94 8.35 -8.15
N PHE A 308 4.74 8.08 -8.63
CA PHE A 308 4.31 8.57 -9.94
C PHE A 308 2.88 9.09 -9.90
N ALA A 309 2.56 10.00 -10.82
CA ALA A 309 1.21 10.50 -11.05
C ALA A 309 0.66 9.94 -12.35
N MET A 310 -0.63 9.61 -12.36
CA MET A 310 -1.37 9.23 -13.55
C MET A 310 -2.72 9.95 -13.61
N ASP A 311 -3.32 9.99 -14.80
CA ASP A 311 -4.70 10.42 -15.00
C ASP A 311 -5.72 9.28 -14.81
N ALA A 312 -7.00 9.59 -14.99
CA ALA A 312 -8.09 8.62 -14.88
C ALA A 312 -8.08 7.54 -15.98
N GLU A 313 -7.37 7.77 -17.08
CA GLU A 313 -7.18 6.85 -18.20
C GLU A 313 -5.93 5.95 -18.04
N GLY A 314 -5.12 6.18 -16.98
CA GLY A 314 -3.89 5.43 -16.70
C GLY A 314 -2.66 5.96 -17.44
N ASN A 315 -2.74 7.13 -18.08
CA ASN A 315 -1.56 7.77 -18.65
C ASN A 315 -0.66 8.31 -17.55
N VAL A 316 0.62 7.95 -17.57
CA VAL A 316 1.60 8.46 -16.61
C VAL A 316 1.92 9.91 -16.93
N LEU A 317 1.63 10.80 -15.98
CA LEU A 317 1.83 12.24 -16.11
C LEU A 317 3.19 12.69 -15.58
N SER A 318 3.70 12.01 -14.56
CA SER A 318 4.99 12.29 -13.93
C SER A 318 5.51 11.05 -13.22
N SER A 319 6.82 10.84 -13.25
CA SER A 319 7.50 9.78 -12.52
C SER A 319 8.70 10.37 -11.80
N LEU A 320 8.69 10.32 -10.46
CA LEU A 320 9.67 10.95 -9.59
C LEU A 320 10.45 9.86 -8.86
N GLN A 321 11.78 9.89 -8.98
CA GLN A 321 12.63 8.80 -8.51
C GLN A 321 13.89 9.32 -7.81
N ASP A 322 14.44 8.50 -6.92
CA ASP A 322 15.82 8.56 -6.45
C ASP A 322 16.38 7.14 -6.31
N PRO A 323 17.27 6.72 -7.23
CA PRO A 323 17.91 5.41 -7.17
C PRO A 323 18.79 5.18 -5.93
N ASN A 324 19.21 6.24 -5.24
CA ASN A 324 19.97 6.11 -4.00
C ASN A 324 19.07 5.77 -2.81
N GLY A 325 17.75 5.94 -2.94
CA GLY A 325 16.78 5.57 -1.92
C GLY A 325 16.95 6.34 -0.62
N ILE A 326 17.21 7.66 -0.67
CA ILE A 326 17.36 8.50 0.54
C ILE A 326 16.11 8.43 1.41
N HIS A 327 14.93 8.44 0.78
CA HIS A 327 13.63 8.22 1.42
C HIS A 327 12.90 7.09 0.67
N HIS A 328 13.31 5.86 0.92
CA HIS A 328 12.83 4.68 0.18
C HIS A 328 11.53 4.09 0.72
N THR A 329 11.07 3.02 0.10
CA THR A 329 9.80 2.32 0.42
C THR A 329 8.60 3.27 0.45
N ASN A 330 8.50 4.08 -0.62
CA ASN A 330 7.44 5.08 -0.71
C ASN A 330 6.08 4.42 -0.87
N THR A 331 5.15 4.78 0.01
CA THR A 331 3.79 4.24 0.01
C THR A 331 2.85 5.10 -0.83
N GLY A 332 2.99 6.43 -0.79
CA GLY A 332 2.16 7.34 -1.56
C GLY A 332 2.70 8.76 -1.60
N ALA A 333 1.95 9.66 -2.22
CA ALA A 333 2.26 11.08 -2.19
C ALA A 333 0.99 11.93 -2.13
N LEU A 334 1.07 13.07 -1.44
CA LEU A 334 -0.04 13.99 -1.21
C LEU A 334 0.32 15.40 -1.67
N GLU A 335 -0.50 15.99 -2.53
CA GLU A 335 -0.30 17.36 -3.01
C GLU A 335 -0.92 18.40 -2.09
N THR A 336 -0.15 19.44 -1.77
CA THR A 336 -0.66 20.73 -1.29
C THR A 336 -0.58 21.79 -2.39
N ASP A 337 -0.75 23.06 -2.05
CA ASP A 337 -0.58 24.16 -3.02
C ASP A 337 0.84 24.23 -3.56
N ASN A 338 1.84 24.06 -2.70
CA ASN A 338 3.25 24.29 -3.01
C ASN A 338 4.12 23.03 -2.94
N TRP A 339 3.65 21.99 -2.25
CA TRP A 339 4.44 20.81 -1.92
C TRP A 339 3.81 19.51 -2.39
N LEU A 340 4.65 18.54 -2.67
CA LEU A 340 4.31 17.13 -2.72
C LEU A 340 4.94 16.46 -1.50
N TYR A 341 4.11 15.95 -0.60
CA TYR A 341 4.53 15.15 0.55
C TYR A 341 4.62 13.69 0.14
N ILE A 342 5.63 12.98 0.63
CA ILE A 342 5.92 11.60 0.26
C ILE A 342 5.98 10.77 1.53
N SER A 343 5.16 9.76 1.61
CA SER A 343 5.09 8.81 2.71
C SER A 343 6.02 7.61 2.51
N SER A 344 6.26 6.87 3.57
CA SER A 344 7.14 5.70 3.54
C SER A 344 6.76 4.68 4.61
N LEU A 345 6.85 3.40 4.25
CA LEU A 345 6.64 2.29 5.17
C LEU A 345 7.73 2.17 6.25
N HIS A 346 8.97 2.56 5.94
CA HIS A 346 10.13 2.30 6.82
C HIS A 346 10.92 3.53 7.27
N ALA A 347 10.70 4.69 6.67
CA ALA A 347 11.43 5.89 7.06
C ALA A 347 11.01 6.37 8.46
N ASP A 348 11.96 7.01 9.15
CA ASP A 348 11.74 7.62 10.48
C ASP A 348 11.21 9.06 10.35
N ASN A 349 10.87 9.47 9.13
CA ASN A 349 10.54 10.85 8.78
C ASN A 349 9.56 10.89 7.61
N LEU A 350 8.92 12.04 7.44
CA LEU A 350 8.14 12.39 6.27
C LEU A 350 9.02 13.20 5.32
N ALA A 351 8.86 13.00 4.03
CA ALA A 351 9.56 13.82 3.03
C ALA A 351 8.58 14.75 2.31
N ARG A 352 9.11 15.87 1.79
CA ARG A 352 8.41 16.73 0.86
C ARG A 352 9.34 17.27 -0.22
N ILE A 353 8.77 17.64 -1.34
CA ILE A 353 9.49 18.33 -2.41
C ILE A 353 8.63 19.47 -2.96
N SER A 354 9.25 20.60 -3.29
CA SER A 354 8.53 21.73 -3.90
C SER A 354 8.00 21.33 -5.29
N LYS A 355 6.73 21.62 -5.56
CA LYS A 355 6.10 21.40 -6.88
C LYS A 355 6.83 22.17 -7.98
N GLU A 356 7.36 23.37 -7.69
CA GLU A 356 8.19 24.13 -8.62
C GLU A 356 9.45 23.36 -9.02
N THR A 357 10.13 22.72 -8.06
CA THR A 357 11.34 21.92 -8.30
C THR A 357 11.11 20.77 -9.28
N ILE A 358 9.92 20.14 -9.21
CA ILE A 358 9.58 19.00 -10.04
C ILE A 358 8.72 19.37 -11.26
N GLY A 359 8.48 20.66 -11.48
CA GLY A 359 7.75 21.17 -12.65
C GLY A 359 6.25 20.84 -12.68
N ILE A 360 5.63 20.64 -11.51
CA ILE A 360 4.19 20.38 -11.37
C ILE A 360 3.48 21.66 -10.92
N GLN A 361 2.38 21.99 -11.61
CA GLN A 361 1.54 23.15 -11.29
C GLN A 361 0.40 22.81 -10.34
#